data_b55368bd5974519e0cff460d9f3ca4a6
#
_entry.id   b55368bd5974519e0cff460d9f3ca4a6
#
_cell.length_a   1.000
_cell.length_b   1.000
_cell.length_c   1.000
_cell.angle_alpha   90.00
_cell.angle_beta   90.00
_cell.angle_gamma   90.00
#
_symmetry.space_group_name_H-M   'P 1'
#
loop_
_entity.id
_entity.type
_entity.pdbx_description
1 polymer ?
#
loop_
_entity_poly.entity_id
_entity_poly.type
_entity_poly.pdbx_seq_one_letter_code
_entity_poly.pdbx_strand_id
1 'polypeptide(L)'
;MLGGCLSTGTQSVANSVSQLVRSNIEIDYDDTKMRAAGAGVLQAQFGGRGSVYMGLHSLNLQTYDLLFVSNDGVGLEMYNGHIRATTKLVADIRSVTPLSGDPFFDGFLELHPAKTYFWKIQSASGYGLVAHARYRFSGTEQIKTAYGSWDLAHWVESWSVEELDYQVDNHYWVDKQGIVVKSIQQPLPDHERMDLLLYSYKPVVTQ
;
A
#
# COMPACT_ATOMS: atom_id res chain seq x y z
N MET A 1 35.30 19.04 2.50
CA MET A 1 34.38 18.99 1.35
C MET A 1 34.26 17.56 0.92
N LEU A 2 33.16 16.88 1.30
CA LEU A 2 32.84 15.54 0.84
C LEU A 2 31.53 15.64 0.06
N GLY A 3 31.63 15.65 -1.27
CA GLY A 3 30.50 15.60 -2.19
C GLY A 3 29.99 14.14 -2.27
N GLY A 4 28.84 13.87 -1.68
CA GLY A 4 28.18 12.59 -1.83
C GLY A 4 27.51 12.50 -3.20
N CYS A 5 27.92 11.56 -4.03
CA CYS A 5 27.23 11.21 -5.27
C CYS A 5 25.88 10.57 -4.92
N LEU A 6 24.81 11.32 -5.03
CA LEU A 6 23.45 10.76 -5.08
C LEU A 6 23.34 9.94 -6.38
N SER A 7 22.98 8.66 -6.23
CA SER A 7 22.85 7.75 -7.36
C SER A 7 21.81 8.26 -8.36
N THR A 8 22.22 8.38 -9.62
CA THR A 8 21.39 8.89 -10.74
C THR A 8 20.07 8.12 -10.95
N GLY A 9 19.92 6.92 -10.38
CA GLY A 9 18.71 6.11 -10.52
C GLY A 9 17.49 6.63 -9.74
N THR A 10 17.69 7.12 -8.51
CA THR A 10 16.59 7.64 -7.68
C THR A 10 16.08 9.00 -8.16
N GLN A 11 16.96 9.84 -8.71
CA GLN A 11 16.54 11.11 -9.33
C GLN A 11 15.73 10.92 -10.61
N SER A 12 16.03 9.91 -11.41
CA SER A 12 15.29 9.62 -12.64
C SER A 12 13.85 9.15 -12.36
N VAL A 13 13.65 8.31 -11.36
CA VAL A 13 12.32 7.84 -10.94
C VAL A 13 11.51 8.99 -10.35
N ALA A 14 12.08 9.78 -9.44
CA ALA A 14 11.41 10.94 -8.84
C ALA A 14 11.04 12.00 -9.90
N ASN A 15 11.90 12.24 -10.91
CA ASN A 15 11.62 13.18 -11.99
C ASN A 15 10.52 12.65 -12.94
N SER A 16 10.49 11.36 -13.25
CA SER A 16 9.45 10.77 -14.10
C SER A 16 8.08 10.82 -13.43
N VAL A 17 8.01 10.50 -12.14
CA VAL A 17 6.76 10.57 -11.36
C VAL A 17 6.31 12.02 -11.15
N SER A 18 7.24 12.94 -10.84
CA SER A 18 6.90 14.36 -10.70
C SER A 18 6.44 15.01 -12.01
N GLN A 19 6.90 14.53 -13.17
CA GLN A 19 6.38 14.94 -14.47
C GLN A 19 4.98 14.37 -14.75
N LEU A 20 4.70 13.14 -14.36
CA LEU A 20 3.36 12.55 -14.47
C LEU A 20 2.33 13.25 -13.59
N VAL A 21 2.71 13.67 -12.39
CA VAL A 21 1.83 14.39 -11.44
C VAL A 21 1.64 15.87 -11.83
N ARG A 22 2.64 16.50 -12.48
CA ARG A 22 2.57 17.92 -12.88
C ARG A 22 1.90 18.16 -14.23
N SER A 23 1.88 17.17 -15.11
CA SER A 23 1.09 17.24 -16.32
C SER A 23 -0.36 16.87 -15.97
N ASN A 24 -1.34 17.73 -16.25
CA ASN A 24 -2.75 17.38 -16.31
C ASN A 24 -3.00 16.34 -17.44
N ILE A 25 -2.20 15.29 -17.47
CA ILE A 25 -2.36 14.17 -18.38
C ILE A 25 -3.51 13.39 -17.78
N GLU A 26 -4.66 13.47 -18.39
CA GLU A 26 -5.64 12.40 -18.35
C GLU A 26 -4.85 11.11 -18.59
N ILE A 27 -4.64 10.31 -17.55
CA ILE A 27 -3.91 9.03 -17.70
C ILE A 27 -4.84 8.19 -18.56
N ASP A 28 -4.65 8.26 -19.84
CA ASP A 28 -5.19 7.29 -20.78
C ASP A 28 -4.59 5.94 -20.35
N TYR A 29 -5.44 5.04 -19.90
CA TYR A 29 -5.11 3.75 -19.26
C TYR A 29 -4.42 2.80 -20.24
N ASP A 30 -3.46 3.30 -21.01
CA ASP A 30 -2.64 2.54 -21.91
C ASP A 30 -1.53 1.84 -21.13
N ASP A 31 -1.69 0.52 -20.94
CA ASP A 31 -0.69 -0.38 -20.36
C ASP A 31 0.73 -0.12 -20.89
N THR A 32 0.86 0.30 -22.13
CA THR A 32 2.14 0.54 -22.80
C THR A 32 2.85 1.76 -22.24
N LYS A 33 2.13 2.85 -21.98
CA LYS A 33 2.68 4.08 -21.39
C LYS A 33 3.11 3.86 -19.95
N MET A 34 2.32 3.08 -19.19
CA MET A 34 2.62 2.76 -17.80
C MET A 34 3.85 1.86 -17.66
N ARG A 35 4.02 0.89 -18.56
CA ARG A 35 5.23 0.06 -18.64
C ARG A 35 6.46 0.87 -19.02
N ALA A 36 6.34 1.84 -19.93
CA ALA A 36 7.43 2.72 -20.35
C ALA A 36 7.87 3.69 -19.25
N ALA A 37 6.97 4.09 -18.36
CA ALA A 37 7.28 5.05 -17.29
C ALA A 37 8.25 4.50 -16.24
N GLY A 38 8.41 3.16 -16.10
CA GLY A 38 9.33 2.53 -15.12
C GLY A 38 9.05 2.91 -13.66
N ALA A 39 7.95 3.65 -13.43
CA ALA A 39 7.58 4.19 -12.13
C ALA A 39 6.74 3.18 -11.35
N GLY A 40 6.82 3.22 -10.03
CA GLY A 40 5.92 2.48 -9.16
C GLY A 40 4.49 2.96 -9.39
N VAL A 41 3.62 2.10 -9.87
CA VAL A 41 2.20 2.40 -10.12
C VAL A 41 1.34 1.53 -9.23
N LEU A 42 0.47 2.17 -8.47
CA LEU A 42 -0.57 1.55 -7.67
C LEU A 42 -1.91 1.72 -8.40
N GLN A 43 -2.62 0.62 -8.65
CA GLN A 43 -4.03 0.67 -9.00
C GLN A 43 -4.83 0.61 -7.71
N ALA A 44 -5.70 1.60 -7.49
CA ALA A 44 -6.52 1.71 -6.31
C ALA A 44 -8.01 1.77 -6.70
N GLN A 45 -8.85 1.08 -5.95
CA GLN A 45 -10.30 1.18 -6.04
C GLN A 45 -10.85 1.49 -4.65
N PHE A 46 -11.67 2.54 -4.56
CA PHE A 46 -12.27 3.01 -3.32
C PHE A 46 -13.77 2.68 -3.32
N GLY A 47 -14.20 1.81 -2.40
CA GLY A 47 -15.59 1.36 -2.33
C GLY A 47 -16.05 0.71 -3.65
N GLY A 48 -17.23 1.09 -4.12
CA GLY A 48 -17.82 0.62 -5.39
C GLY A 48 -17.48 1.48 -6.61
N ARG A 49 -16.51 2.41 -6.50
CA ARG A 49 -16.10 3.31 -7.59
C ARG A 49 -15.16 2.60 -8.58
N GLY A 50 -14.95 3.20 -9.75
CA GLY A 50 -13.97 2.72 -10.72
C GLY A 50 -12.54 2.79 -10.18
N SER A 51 -11.64 1.98 -10.75
CA SER A 51 -10.23 2.01 -10.40
C SER A 51 -9.55 3.31 -10.86
N VAL A 52 -8.65 3.81 -10.04
CA VAL A 52 -7.74 4.92 -10.35
C VAL A 52 -6.30 4.44 -10.29
N TYR A 53 -5.42 5.05 -11.07
CA TYR A 53 -4.00 4.79 -11.02
C TYR A 53 -3.28 5.91 -10.29
N MET A 54 -2.39 5.54 -9.39
CA MET A 54 -1.63 6.45 -8.55
C MET A 54 -0.14 6.23 -8.81
N GLY A 55 0.60 7.31 -9.02
CA GLY A 55 2.05 7.26 -9.18
C GLY A 55 2.75 7.29 -7.83
N LEU A 56 3.87 6.58 -7.72
CA LEU A 56 4.76 6.73 -6.57
C LEU A 56 5.34 8.15 -6.57
N HIS A 57 5.00 8.93 -5.55
CA HIS A 57 5.41 10.32 -5.40
C HIS A 57 6.71 10.44 -4.59
N SER A 58 6.81 9.72 -3.49
CA SER A 58 7.98 9.76 -2.61
C SER A 58 8.15 8.48 -1.80
N LEU A 59 9.39 8.25 -1.34
CA LEU A 59 9.76 7.24 -0.37
C LEU A 59 10.35 7.97 0.86
N ASN A 60 9.80 7.71 2.03
CA ASN A 60 10.39 8.12 3.29
C ASN A 60 11.54 7.16 3.64
N LEU A 61 12.78 7.64 3.61
CA LEU A 61 13.98 6.82 3.88
C LEU A 61 14.15 6.42 5.36
N GLN A 62 13.39 7.01 6.28
CA GLN A 62 13.45 6.68 7.71
C GLN A 62 12.44 5.58 8.09
N THR A 63 11.24 5.67 7.54
CA THR A 63 10.14 4.74 7.84
C THR A 63 9.89 3.74 6.71
N TYR A 64 10.50 3.94 5.54
CA TYR A 64 10.28 3.20 4.30
C TYR A 64 8.83 3.26 3.80
N ASP A 65 8.05 4.25 4.25
CA ASP A 65 6.71 4.47 3.74
C ASP A 65 6.74 5.02 2.31
N LEU A 66 5.88 4.49 1.47
CA LEU A 66 5.68 4.90 0.08
C LEU A 66 4.44 5.78 0.00
N LEU A 67 4.59 6.99 -0.53
CA LEU A 67 3.46 7.87 -0.84
C LEU A 67 3.07 7.72 -2.31
N PHE A 68 1.88 7.23 -2.56
CA PHE A 68 1.26 7.21 -3.89
C PHE A 68 0.26 8.35 -4.00
N VAL A 69 0.23 9.01 -5.16
CA VAL A 69 -0.66 10.15 -5.41
C VAL A 69 -1.36 10.00 -6.76
N SER A 70 -2.67 10.25 -6.78
CA SER A 70 -3.48 10.32 -8.00
C SER A 70 -3.44 11.71 -8.62
N ASN A 71 -3.97 11.86 -9.83
CA ASN A 71 -4.00 13.15 -10.54
C ASN A 71 -4.84 14.23 -9.84
N ASP A 72 -5.91 13.85 -9.15
CA ASP A 72 -6.75 14.74 -8.35
C ASP A 72 -6.18 15.01 -6.95
N GLY A 73 -5.02 14.41 -6.66
CA GLY A 73 -4.23 14.65 -5.45
C GLY A 73 -4.69 13.82 -4.25
N VAL A 74 -5.47 12.75 -4.44
CA VAL A 74 -5.67 11.74 -3.39
C VAL A 74 -4.34 11.07 -3.10
N GLY A 75 -3.98 10.99 -1.82
CA GLY A 75 -2.72 10.38 -1.36
C GLY A 75 -2.96 9.13 -0.52
N LEU A 76 -2.15 8.10 -0.74
CA LEU A 76 -2.04 6.91 0.10
C LEU A 76 -0.60 6.74 0.55
N GLU A 77 -0.37 6.84 1.84
CA GLU A 77 0.91 6.48 2.46
C GLU A 77 0.84 5.03 2.91
N MET A 78 1.78 4.22 2.49
CA MET A 78 1.76 2.77 2.68
C MET A 78 3.13 2.24 3.07
N TYR A 79 3.16 1.27 3.97
CA TYR A 79 4.34 0.47 4.25
C TYR A 79 4.07 -1.00 3.88
N ASN A 80 4.85 -1.51 2.94
CA ASN A 80 4.70 -2.88 2.42
C ASN A 80 3.23 -3.29 2.21
N GLY A 81 2.45 -2.46 1.48
CA GLY A 81 1.05 -2.72 1.17
C GLY A 81 0.05 -2.46 2.29
N HIS A 82 0.48 -2.15 3.51
CA HIS A 82 -0.39 -1.73 4.62
C HIS A 82 -0.56 -0.20 4.62
N ILE A 83 -1.81 0.27 4.72
CA ILE A 83 -2.13 1.71 4.76
C ILE A 83 -1.63 2.31 6.06
N ARG A 84 -0.86 3.41 5.96
CA ARG A 84 -0.35 4.20 7.09
C ARG A 84 -1.10 5.51 7.26
N ALA A 85 -1.40 6.19 6.17
CA ALA A 85 -2.17 7.42 6.16
C ALA A 85 -2.89 7.61 4.82
N THR A 86 -3.90 8.48 4.82
CA THR A 86 -4.63 8.88 3.61
C THR A 86 -4.78 10.39 3.55
N THR A 87 -4.97 10.93 2.35
CA THR A 87 -5.17 12.37 2.13
C THR A 87 -6.22 12.58 1.05
N LYS A 88 -7.15 13.49 1.28
CA LYS A 88 -8.27 13.87 0.40
C LYS A 88 -9.27 12.76 0.10
N LEU A 89 -9.39 11.76 0.96
CA LEU A 89 -10.55 10.88 0.98
C LEU A 89 -11.72 11.55 1.73
N VAL A 90 -12.91 10.98 1.66
CA VAL A 90 -14.09 11.45 2.39
C VAL A 90 -13.86 11.44 3.90
N ALA A 91 -13.18 10.41 4.37
CA ALA A 91 -12.66 10.31 5.73
C ALA A 91 -11.17 9.97 5.64
N ASP A 92 -10.31 10.84 6.18
CA ASP A 92 -8.86 10.62 6.15
C ASP A 92 -8.36 9.92 7.42
N ILE A 93 -7.39 9.05 7.23
CA ILE A 93 -6.57 8.47 8.29
C ILE A 93 -5.31 9.31 8.41
N ARG A 94 -5.07 9.87 9.58
CA ARG A 94 -3.84 10.64 9.84
C ARG A 94 -2.64 9.74 10.05
N SER A 95 -2.83 8.64 10.78
CA SER A 95 -1.79 7.63 10.94
C SER A 95 -2.35 6.28 11.39
N VAL A 96 -1.69 5.20 10.96
CA VAL A 96 -1.79 3.86 11.52
C VAL A 96 -0.40 3.42 11.92
N THR A 97 -0.14 3.27 13.22
CA THR A 97 1.20 2.98 13.77
C THR A 97 1.18 1.71 14.61
N PRO A 98 2.19 0.83 14.50
CA PRO A 98 2.26 -0.37 15.31
C PRO A 98 2.57 -0.02 16.76
N LEU A 99 1.93 -0.73 17.72
CA LEU A 99 2.18 -0.63 19.16
C LEU A 99 2.95 -1.85 19.70
N SER A 100 2.97 -2.99 18.99
CA SER A 100 3.53 -4.25 19.47
C SER A 100 4.36 -5.00 18.42
N GLY A 101 5.23 -4.29 17.72
CA GLY A 101 5.95 -4.79 16.54
C GLY A 101 5.12 -4.66 15.28
N ASP A 102 5.81 -4.56 14.16
CA ASP A 102 5.20 -4.36 12.85
C ASP A 102 5.32 -5.64 12.01
N PRO A 103 4.23 -6.37 11.76
CA PRO A 103 4.28 -7.61 10.98
C PRO A 103 4.71 -7.38 9.52
N PHE A 104 4.59 -6.15 9.03
CA PHE A 104 4.98 -5.79 7.67
C PHE A 104 6.49 -5.42 7.57
N PHE A 105 7.12 -5.08 8.69
CA PHE A 105 8.55 -4.76 8.75
C PHE A 105 9.43 -6.01 8.68
N ASP A 106 9.10 -7.02 9.48
CA ASP A 106 9.85 -8.29 9.54
C ASP A 106 9.50 -9.21 8.35
N GLY A 107 8.59 -8.76 7.48
CA GLY A 107 8.04 -9.50 6.35
C GLY A 107 6.96 -10.51 6.78
N PHE A 108 5.99 -10.71 5.91
CA PHE A 108 4.88 -11.67 6.14
C PHE A 108 5.34 -13.12 6.37
N LEU A 109 6.58 -13.45 6.03
CA LEU A 109 7.11 -14.80 6.13
C LEU A 109 7.36 -15.24 7.59
N GLU A 110 7.42 -14.30 8.53
CA GLU A 110 7.64 -14.55 9.96
C GLU A 110 6.37 -14.36 10.82
N LEU A 111 5.21 -14.25 10.18
CA LEU A 111 3.95 -14.09 10.89
C LEU A 111 3.64 -15.31 11.76
N HIS A 112 3.42 -15.06 13.05
CA HIS A 112 2.93 -16.04 14.00
C HIS A 112 1.40 -16.00 14.07
N PRO A 113 0.68 -17.03 13.55
CA PRO A 113 -0.80 -17.02 13.50
C PRO A 113 -1.49 -16.85 14.86
N ALA A 114 -0.82 -17.24 15.95
CA ALA A 114 -1.34 -17.10 17.30
C ALA A 114 -1.10 -15.73 17.96
N LYS A 115 -0.29 -14.87 17.34
CA LYS A 115 0.05 -13.57 17.90
C LYS A 115 -1.01 -12.54 17.53
N THR A 116 -1.40 -11.72 18.51
CA THR A 116 -2.20 -10.51 18.28
C THR A 116 -1.26 -9.31 18.18
N TYR A 117 -1.43 -8.53 17.14
CA TYR A 117 -0.73 -7.27 16.92
C TYR A 117 -1.65 -6.12 17.27
N PHE A 118 -1.08 -5.04 17.77
CA PHE A 118 -1.84 -3.86 18.21
C PHE A 118 -1.41 -2.66 17.39
N TRP A 119 -2.40 -1.88 16.95
CA TRP A 119 -2.20 -0.71 16.11
C TRP A 119 -2.90 0.49 16.72
N LYS A 120 -2.24 1.64 16.68
CA LYS A 120 -2.86 2.92 17.00
C LYS A 120 -3.34 3.58 15.71
N ILE A 121 -4.61 3.91 15.64
CA ILE A 121 -5.22 4.63 14.53
C ILE A 121 -5.53 6.04 14.99
N GLN A 122 -5.13 7.04 14.21
CA GLN A 122 -5.56 8.42 14.35
C GLN A 122 -6.38 8.80 13.11
N SER A 123 -7.67 8.99 13.28
CA SER A 123 -8.56 9.51 12.24
C SER A 123 -8.50 11.04 12.17
N ALA A 124 -9.05 11.61 11.12
CA ALA A 124 -9.19 13.07 10.98
C ALA A 124 -10.04 13.70 12.09
N SER A 125 -10.98 12.95 12.69
CA SER A 125 -11.80 13.37 13.82
C SER A 125 -11.02 13.51 15.15
N GLY A 126 -9.75 13.07 15.20
CA GLY A 126 -8.83 13.37 16.29
C GLY A 126 -8.75 12.36 17.43
N TYR A 127 -9.60 11.33 17.45
CA TYR A 127 -9.54 10.28 18.47
C TYR A 127 -8.50 9.21 18.09
N GLY A 128 -7.65 8.85 19.05
CA GLY A 128 -6.77 7.69 18.92
C GLY A 128 -7.54 6.43 19.30
N LEU A 129 -7.65 5.51 18.35
CA LEU A 129 -8.28 4.20 18.51
C LEU A 129 -7.20 3.12 18.56
N VAL A 130 -7.51 1.99 19.21
CA VAL A 130 -6.63 0.81 19.21
C VAL A 130 -7.30 -0.28 18.39
N ALA A 131 -6.59 -0.75 17.37
CA ALA A 131 -7.02 -1.92 16.61
C ALA A 131 -6.20 -3.15 17.00
N HIS A 132 -6.86 -4.30 16.97
CA HIS A 132 -6.30 -5.62 17.17
C HIS A 132 -6.29 -6.37 15.84
N ALA A 133 -5.15 -6.94 15.49
CA ALA A 133 -4.96 -7.69 14.24
C ALA A 133 -4.43 -9.09 14.49
N ARG A 134 -5.02 -10.09 13.83
CA ARG A 134 -4.53 -11.47 13.78
C ARG A 134 -4.46 -11.92 12.33
N TYR A 135 -3.39 -12.63 11.99
CA TYR A 135 -3.15 -13.05 10.62
C TYR A 135 -3.30 -14.56 10.48
N ARG A 136 -3.90 -15.02 9.38
CA ARG A 136 -3.98 -16.43 9.00
C ARG A 136 -3.65 -16.59 7.52
N PHE A 137 -2.89 -17.63 7.20
CA PHE A 137 -2.68 -18.04 5.82
C PHE A 137 -3.96 -18.66 5.26
N SER A 138 -4.37 -18.26 4.06
CA SER A 138 -5.62 -18.70 3.40
C SER A 138 -5.37 -19.54 2.15
N GLY A 139 -4.14 -19.64 1.67
CA GLY A 139 -3.79 -20.40 0.47
C GLY A 139 -2.92 -19.60 -0.49
N THR A 140 -2.89 -20.03 -1.74
CA THR A 140 -2.17 -19.36 -2.82
C THR A 140 -3.15 -19.02 -3.92
N GLU A 141 -3.07 -17.78 -4.43
CA GLU A 141 -3.93 -17.28 -5.49
C GLU A 141 -3.11 -16.64 -6.60
N GLN A 142 -3.60 -16.75 -7.83
CA GLN A 142 -2.97 -16.10 -8.97
C GLN A 142 -3.46 -14.65 -9.11
N ILE A 143 -2.53 -13.70 -9.03
CA ILE A 143 -2.80 -12.27 -9.19
C ILE A 143 -2.16 -11.76 -10.48
N LYS A 144 -2.96 -11.04 -11.28
CA LYS A 144 -2.50 -10.42 -12.54
C LYS A 144 -2.03 -8.99 -12.30
N THR A 145 -0.83 -8.66 -12.79
CA THR A 145 -0.26 -7.30 -12.83
C THR A 145 0.01 -6.89 -14.28
N ALA A 146 0.58 -5.71 -14.49
CA ALA A 146 0.99 -5.24 -15.83
C ALA A 146 2.02 -6.16 -16.52
N TYR A 147 2.82 -6.89 -15.73
CA TYR A 147 3.94 -7.68 -16.24
C TYR A 147 3.69 -9.20 -16.27
N GLY A 148 2.50 -9.64 -15.85
CA GLY A 148 2.16 -11.07 -15.87
C GLY A 148 1.22 -11.49 -14.74
N SER A 149 1.09 -12.81 -14.58
CA SER A 149 0.31 -13.41 -13.51
C SER A 149 1.25 -14.15 -12.56
N TRP A 150 1.03 -13.97 -11.26
CA TRP A 150 1.93 -14.43 -10.20
C TRP A 150 1.14 -15.22 -9.16
N ASP A 151 1.65 -16.37 -8.77
CA ASP A 151 1.10 -17.14 -7.65
C ASP A 151 1.61 -16.53 -6.34
N LEU A 152 0.70 -15.95 -5.57
CA LEU A 152 0.98 -15.19 -4.36
C LEU A 152 0.33 -15.87 -3.15
N ALA A 153 1.00 -15.82 -2.00
CA ALA A 153 0.45 -16.28 -0.74
C ALA A 153 -0.66 -15.32 -0.28
N HIS A 154 -1.88 -15.87 -0.07
CA HIS A 154 -3.01 -15.10 0.43
C HIS A 154 -3.08 -15.18 1.95
N TRP A 155 -3.01 -14.04 2.59
CA TRP A 155 -3.16 -13.87 4.03
C TRP A 155 -4.42 -13.07 4.34
N VAL A 156 -5.08 -13.45 5.42
CA VAL A 156 -6.25 -12.74 5.95
C VAL A 156 -5.90 -12.18 7.32
N GLU A 157 -6.12 -10.90 7.49
CA GLU A 157 -6.02 -10.19 8.75
C GLU A 157 -7.41 -10.01 9.34
N SER A 158 -7.69 -10.64 10.48
CA SER A 158 -8.88 -10.30 11.26
C SER A 158 -8.58 -9.06 12.08
N TRP A 159 -9.18 -7.95 11.68
CA TRP A 159 -8.99 -6.61 12.23
C TRP A 159 -10.20 -6.19 13.05
N SER A 160 -9.99 -5.71 14.27
CA SER A 160 -11.07 -5.24 15.13
C SER A 160 -10.71 -3.97 15.89
N VAL A 161 -11.70 -3.08 16.10
CA VAL A 161 -11.62 -1.87 16.91
C VAL A 161 -12.77 -1.95 17.92
N GLU A 162 -12.44 -2.31 19.17
CA GLU A 162 -13.44 -2.60 20.22
C GLU A 162 -14.29 -1.36 20.54
N GLU A 163 -13.68 -0.17 20.60
CA GLU A 163 -14.38 1.09 20.91
C GLU A 163 -15.48 1.43 19.89
N LEU A 164 -15.43 0.84 18.69
CA LEU A 164 -16.42 1.07 17.64
C LEU A 164 -17.33 -0.14 17.37
N ASP A 165 -17.19 -1.23 18.16
CA ASP A 165 -17.82 -2.53 17.86
C ASP A 165 -17.63 -2.94 16.38
N TYR A 166 -16.41 -2.72 15.88
CA TYR A 166 -16.06 -2.90 14.48
C TYR A 166 -15.13 -4.08 14.29
N GLN A 167 -15.46 -4.93 13.32
CA GLN A 167 -14.64 -6.05 12.89
C GLN A 167 -14.72 -6.22 11.38
N VAL A 168 -13.58 -6.52 10.75
CA VAL A 168 -13.45 -6.77 9.30
C VAL A 168 -12.29 -7.73 9.02
N ASP A 169 -12.40 -8.48 7.94
CA ASP A 169 -11.28 -9.21 7.38
C ASP A 169 -10.63 -8.38 6.25
N ASN A 170 -9.37 -8.00 6.45
CA ASN A 170 -8.51 -7.44 5.43
C ASN A 170 -7.71 -8.57 4.75
N HIS A 171 -7.30 -8.35 3.51
CA HIS A 171 -6.64 -9.39 2.71
C HIS A 171 -5.34 -8.87 2.12
N TYR A 172 -4.31 -9.75 2.08
CA TYR A 172 -2.98 -9.43 1.54
C TYR A 172 -2.50 -10.59 0.67
N TRP A 173 -2.00 -10.27 -0.53
CA TRP A 173 -1.34 -11.23 -1.42
C TRP A 173 0.12 -10.89 -1.50
N VAL A 174 0.95 -11.84 -1.07
CA VAL A 174 2.35 -11.63 -0.73
C VAL A 174 3.23 -12.54 -1.59
N ASP A 175 4.33 -12.01 -2.10
CA ASP A 175 5.30 -12.79 -2.84
C ASP A 175 6.25 -13.58 -1.92
N LYS A 176 7.17 -14.33 -2.54
CA LYS A 176 8.17 -15.15 -1.81
C LYS A 176 9.21 -14.32 -1.05
N GLN A 177 9.35 -13.03 -1.35
CA GLN A 177 10.22 -12.08 -0.66
C GLN A 177 9.51 -11.33 0.48
N GLY A 178 8.22 -11.58 0.70
CA GLY A 178 7.42 -10.90 1.71
C GLY A 178 6.85 -9.55 1.24
N ILE A 179 6.89 -9.26 -0.07
CA ILE A 179 6.33 -8.03 -0.64
C ILE A 179 4.83 -8.20 -0.86
N VAL A 180 4.04 -7.30 -0.33
CA VAL A 180 2.59 -7.26 -0.59
C VAL A 180 2.35 -6.66 -1.97
N VAL A 181 1.83 -7.48 -2.87
CA VAL A 181 1.52 -7.10 -4.26
C VAL A 181 0.10 -6.59 -4.40
N LYS A 182 -0.83 -7.17 -3.63
CA LYS A 182 -2.23 -6.74 -3.57
C LYS A 182 -2.70 -6.73 -2.13
N SER A 183 -3.57 -5.76 -1.80
CA SER A 183 -4.28 -5.77 -0.52
C SER A 183 -5.71 -5.27 -0.67
N ILE A 184 -6.58 -5.71 0.23
CA ILE A 184 -7.93 -5.18 0.40
C ILE A 184 -8.09 -4.83 1.87
N GLN A 185 -8.31 -3.55 2.16
CA GLN A 185 -8.29 -3.03 3.53
C GLN A 185 -9.47 -2.08 3.78
N GLN A 186 -9.99 -2.13 5.00
CA GLN A 186 -10.95 -1.16 5.52
C GLN A 186 -10.60 -0.89 7.00
N PRO A 187 -9.76 0.10 7.30
CA PRO A 187 -9.25 0.32 8.66
C PRO A 187 -10.30 0.74 9.69
N LEU A 188 -11.36 1.46 9.27
CA LEU A 188 -12.46 1.93 10.12
C LEU A 188 -13.80 1.80 9.39
N PRO A 189 -14.95 1.73 10.10
CA PRO A 189 -16.26 1.48 9.50
C PRO A 189 -16.76 2.62 8.59
N ASP A 190 -16.36 3.85 8.86
CA ASP A 190 -16.69 5.06 8.08
C ASP A 190 -15.75 5.30 6.90
N HIS A 191 -14.72 4.47 6.75
CA HIS A 191 -13.78 4.52 5.62
C HIS A 191 -14.24 3.58 4.52
N GLU A 192 -13.99 3.99 3.28
CA GLU A 192 -14.25 3.12 2.15
C GLU A 192 -13.29 1.91 2.16
N ARG A 193 -13.79 0.77 1.75
CA ARG A 193 -12.94 -0.39 1.46
C ARG A 193 -12.02 -0.06 0.29
N MET A 194 -10.74 -0.29 0.45
CA MET A 194 -9.70 0.00 -0.54
C MET A 194 -9.14 -1.30 -1.09
N ASP A 195 -9.30 -1.52 -2.40
CA ASP A 195 -8.64 -2.62 -3.14
C ASP A 195 -7.43 -2.01 -3.86
N LEU A 196 -6.24 -2.44 -3.47
CA LEU A 196 -4.96 -1.87 -3.86
C LEU A 196 -4.11 -2.94 -4.54
N LEU A 197 -3.66 -2.65 -5.76
CA LEU A 197 -2.78 -3.53 -6.53
C LEU A 197 -1.52 -2.76 -6.92
N LEU A 198 -0.35 -3.26 -6.54
CA LEU A 198 0.92 -2.76 -7.06
C LEU A 198 1.03 -3.16 -8.54
N TYR A 199 0.40 -2.35 -9.41
CA TYR A 199 0.19 -2.67 -10.81
C TYR A 199 1.50 -2.86 -11.59
N SER A 200 2.53 -2.09 -11.24
CA SER A 200 3.88 -2.18 -11.81
C SER A 200 4.76 -3.27 -11.18
N TYR A 201 4.18 -4.15 -10.33
CA TYR A 201 4.97 -5.21 -9.70
C TYR A 201 5.56 -6.17 -10.72
N LYS A 202 6.86 -6.42 -10.54
CA LYS A 202 7.63 -7.43 -11.25
C LYS A 202 8.56 -8.10 -10.25
N PRO A 203 8.48 -9.44 -10.05
CA PRO A 203 9.34 -10.12 -9.09
C PRO A 203 10.81 -9.98 -9.50
N VAL A 204 11.66 -9.86 -8.49
CA VAL A 204 13.11 -9.92 -8.71
C VAL A 204 13.47 -11.38 -8.99
N VAL A 205 13.93 -11.65 -10.20
CA VAL A 205 14.49 -12.96 -10.55
C VAL A 205 15.92 -12.98 -10.02
N THR A 206 16.13 -13.62 -8.86
CA THR A 206 17.48 -13.97 -8.40
C THR A 206 18.01 -15.05 -9.33
N GLN A 207 19.03 -14.70 -10.12
CA GLN A 207 19.81 -15.66 -10.91
C GLN A 207 20.68 -16.52 -10.02
#